data_39da3e34d94fc70f2041382634a839c7
#
_entry.id   39da3e34d94fc70f2041382634a839c7
#
_cell.length_a   1.000
_cell.length_b   1.000
_cell.length_c   1.000
_cell.angle_alpha   90.00
_cell.angle_beta   90.00
_cell.angle_gamma   90.00
#
_symmetry.space_group_name_H-M   'P 1'
#
loop_
_entity.id
_entity.type
_entity.pdbx_description
1 polymer ?
#
loop_
_entity_poly.entity_id
_entity_poly.type
_entity_poly.pdbx_seq_one_letter_code
_entity_poly.pdbx_strand_id
1 'polypeptide(L)' 'MVSSFEQWFGKTVVLQLITGETRVPLRGIIIAESGGAVRFRVTGGWEFDVYKSLILAVEREERPGTTAP' A
#
# COMPACT_ATOMS: atom_id res chain seq x y z
N MET A 1 -5.84 -19.88 2.36
CA MET A 1 -5.14 -19.37 1.93
C MET A 1 -4.84 -18.14 2.41
N VAL A 2 -3.92 -17.73 2.53
CA VAL A 2 -3.62 -16.63 3.10
C VAL A 2 -3.33 -15.60 2.21
N SER A 3 -3.72 -14.46 2.48
CA SER A 3 -3.39 -13.43 1.68
C SER A 3 -2.15 -12.87 2.15
N SER A 4 -1.20 -12.70 1.36
CA SER A 4 0.07 -12.18 1.73
C SER A 4 0.33 -10.92 0.95
N PHE A 5 1.06 -10.01 1.56
CA PHE A 5 1.43 -8.78 0.88
C PHE A 5 2.75 -8.94 0.14
N GLU A 6 3.38 -10.10 0.23
CA GLU A 6 4.65 -10.30 -0.43
C GLU A 6 4.62 -10.05 -1.91
N GLN A 7 3.52 -10.34 -2.54
CA GLN A 7 3.41 -10.15 -3.97
C GLN A 7 3.57 -8.69 -4.34
N TRP A 8 3.41 -7.80 -3.36
CA TRP A 8 3.49 -6.39 -3.65
C TRP A 8 4.82 -5.77 -3.24
N PHE A 9 5.69 -6.55 -2.62
CA PHE A 9 6.95 -6.00 -2.11
C PHE A 9 7.74 -5.40 -3.27
N GLY A 10 8.24 -4.20 -3.05
CA GLY A 10 9.07 -3.54 -4.04
C GLY A 10 8.32 -2.87 -5.17
N LYS A 11 7.02 -3.01 -5.18
CA LYS A 11 6.23 -2.42 -6.25
C LYS A 11 5.51 -1.21 -5.73
N THR A 12 5.33 -0.23 -6.57
CA THR A 12 4.59 0.96 -6.16
C THR A 12 3.12 0.64 -6.18
N VAL A 13 2.48 0.86 -5.08
CA VAL A 13 1.06 0.56 -4.94
C VAL A 13 0.35 1.69 -4.24
N VAL A 14 -0.95 1.65 -4.27
CA VAL A 14 -1.77 2.58 -3.52
C VAL A 14 -2.53 1.75 -2.52
N LEU A 15 -2.37 2.05 -1.24
CA LEU A 15 -3.12 1.39 -0.20
C LEU A 15 -4.37 2.22 0.03
N GLN A 16 -5.52 1.57 0.00
CA GLN A 16 -6.75 2.26 0.33
C GLN A 16 -7.00 1.96 1.80
N LEU A 17 -6.88 2.95 2.62
CA LEU A 17 -7.06 2.78 4.05
C LEU A 17 -8.39 3.31 4.50
N ILE A 18 -8.88 2.81 5.61
CA ILE A 18 -10.10 3.32 6.19
C ILE A 18 -9.75 3.81 7.56
N THR A 19 -10.05 5.06 7.87
CA THR A 19 -9.80 5.59 9.19
C THR A 19 -11.09 6.24 9.62
N GLY A 20 -11.79 5.61 10.51
CA GLY A 20 -13.10 6.07 10.90
C GLY A 20 -14.02 5.92 9.71
N GLU A 21 -14.54 7.01 9.24
CA GLU A 21 -15.42 6.95 8.09
C GLU A 21 -14.75 7.49 6.86
N THR A 22 -13.47 7.72 6.93
CA THR A 22 -12.78 8.35 5.84
C THR A 22 -11.87 7.37 5.14
N ARG A 23 -11.87 7.43 3.84
CA ARG A 23 -11.00 6.58 3.06
C ARG A 23 -9.80 7.38 2.64
N VAL A 24 -8.61 6.86 2.85
CA VAL A 24 -7.40 7.58 2.58
C VAL A 24 -6.52 6.77 1.65
N PRO A 25 -6.16 7.27 0.49
CA PRO A 25 -5.26 6.54 -0.39
C PRO A 25 -3.82 6.90 0.00
N LEU A 26 -2.95 5.91 0.03
CA LEU A 26 -1.59 6.13 0.41
C LEU A 26 -0.69 5.46 -0.62
N ARG A 27 0.11 6.24 -1.30
CA ARG A 27 0.93 5.70 -2.37
C ARG A 27 2.33 5.45 -1.91
N GLY A 28 2.88 4.35 -2.25
CA GLY A 28 4.24 4.03 -1.88
C GLY A 28 4.58 2.59 -2.13
N ILE A 29 5.50 2.06 -1.35
CA ILE A 29 6.02 0.72 -1.54
C ILE A 29 5.91 -0.05 -0.25
N ILE A 30 5.44 -1.28 -0.33
CA ILE A 30 5.40 -2.15 0.83
C ILE A 30 6.75 -2.83 0.90
N ILE A 31 7.44 -2.67 2.01
CA ILE A 31 8.78 -3.21 2.13
C ILE A 31 8.89 -4.38 3.09
N ALA A 32 7.92 -4.61 3.91
CA ALA A 32 7.96 -5.74 4.84
C ALA A 32 6.57 -6.00 5.38
N GLU A 33 6.39 -7.14 5.97
CA GLU A 33 5.11 -7.51 6.50
C GLU A 33 5.31 -8.28 7.79
N SER A 34 4.45 -8.05 8.76
CA SER A 34 4.47 -8.83 9.98
C SER A 34 3.07 -9.37 10.12
N GLY A 35 2.75 -9.98 11.24
CA GLY A 35 1.43 -10.58 11.42
C GLY A 35 0.30 -9.59 11.36
N GLY A 36 0.47 -8.43 11.92
CA GLY A 36 -0.62 -7.48 12.00
C GLY A 36 -0.40 -6.19 11.24
N ALA A 37 0.73 -6.02 10.59
CA ALA A 37 1.03 -4.74 9.97
C ALA A 37 1.92 -4.92 8.77
N VAL A 38 1.97 -3.90 7.92
CA VAL A 38 2.92 -3.89 6.84
C VAL A 38 3.77 -2.65 7.03
N ARG A 39 5.03 -2.74 6.69
CA ARG A 39 5.89 -1.58 6.73
C ARG A 39 5.83 -0.93 5.36
N PHE A 40 5.50 0.32 5.35
CA PHE A 40 5.22 1.02 4.11
C PHE A 40 6.11 2.25 4.00
N ARG A 41 6.67 2.45 2.83
CA ARG A 41 7.47 3.63 2.58
C ARG A 41 6.69 4.51 1.61
N VAL A 42 6.27 5.68 2.07
CA VAL A 42 5.50 6.55 1.20
C VAL A 42 6.43 7.29 0.27
N THR A 43 5.89 7.85 -0.77
CA THR A 43 6.64 8.66 -1.68
C THR A 43 7.25 9.78 -0.86
N GLY A 44 8.47 9.98 -0.93
CA GLY A 44 9.12 10.98 -0.09
C GLY A 44 10.05 10.35 0.92
N GLY A 45 9.91 9.06 1.13
CA GLY A 45 10.88 8.34 1.93
C GLY A 45 10.51 8.03 3.36
N TRP A 46 9.36 8.49 3.84
CA TRP A 46 8.96 8.13 5.19
C TRP A 46 8.51 6.70 5.26
N GLU A 47 8.88 6.01 6.33
CA GLU A 47 8.48 4.64 6.52
C GLU A 47 7.72 4.52 7.82
N PHE A 48 6.67 3.74 7.83
CA PHE A 48 5.94 3.48 9.05
C PHE A 48 5.13 2.20 8.88
N ASP A 49 4.60 1.72 9.97
CA ASP A 49 3.82 0.50 9.94
C ASP A 49 2.36 0.86 9.78
N VAL A 50 1.68 0.13 8.93
CA VAL A 50 0.27 0.32 8.70
C VAL A 50 -0.42 -0.96 9.15
N TYR A 51 -1.39 -0.86 10.04
CA TYR A 51 -2.10 -2.02 10.52
C TYR A 51 -2.90 -2.62 9.38
N LYS A 52 -2.82 -3.94 9.22
CA LYS A 52 -3.54 -4.60 8.16
C LYS A 52 -5.04 -4.39 8.29
N SER A 53 -5.52 -4.22 9.50
CA SER A 53 -6.95 -4.05 9.70
C SER A 53 -7.48 -2.76 9.10
N LEU A 54 -6.59 -1.81 8.80
CA LEU A 54 -7.03 -0.56 8.21
C LEU A 54 -6.97 -0.60 6.69
N ILE A 55 -6.40 -1.64 6.12
CA ILE A 55 -6.21 -1.69 4.69
C ILE A 55 -7.42 -2.31 4.02
N LEU A 56 -8.10 -1.52 3.21
CA LEU A 56 -9.26 -2.02 2.50
C LEU A 56 -8.83 -2.72 1.22
N ALA A 57 -7.83 -2.21 0.56
CA ALA A 57 -7.40 -2.77 -0.70
C ALA A 57 -6.02 -2.30 -1.06
N VAL A 58 -5.32 -3.05 -1.89
CA VAL A 58 -4.03 -2.67 -2.42
C VAL A 58 -4.21 -2.60 -3.91
N GLU A 59 -3.87 -1.47 -4.51
CA GLU A 59 -4.04 -1.30 -5.93
C GLU A 59 -2.70 -1.06 -6.57
N ARG A 60 -2.49 -1.68 -7.71
CA ARG A 60 -1.26 -1.48 -8.40
C ARG A 60 -1.25 -0.09 -8.97
N GLU A 61 -0.11 0.55 -8.87
CA GLU A 61 0.02 1.87 -9.43
C GLU A 61 0.15 1.68 -10.93
N GLU A 62 -0.84 2.07 -11.66
CA GLU A 62 -0.74 1.94 -13.08
C GLU A 62 -0.36 3.28 -13.61
N ARG A 63 0.42 3.34 -14.61
CA ARG A 63 0.83 4.59 -15.15
C ARG A 63 0.29 4.72 -16.54
N PRO A 64 -0.94 4.82 -16.61
CA PRO A 64 -1.52 4.88 -17.88
C PRO A 64 -1.04 6.04 -18.62
N GLY A 65 -0.75 6.97 -17.90
CA GLY A 65 -0.37 8.15 -18.55
C GLY A 65 0.80 7.99 -19.35
N THR A 66 1.47 7.02 -18.98
CA THR A 66 2.65 6.90 -19.62
C THR A 66 2.31 6.74 -20.94
N THR A 67 1.21 6.40 -21.10
CA THR A 67 0.95 6.15 -22.29
C THR A 67 0.53 7.25 -22.89
N ALA A 68 0.22 7.98 -22.42
CA ALA A 68 -0.23 8.91 -23.05
C ALA A 68 0.36 9.56 -23.51
N PRO A 69 0.37 9.65 -23.90
CA PRO A 69 0.74 10.29 -24.44
C PRO A 69 0.49 10.77 -24.68
#